data_0ad32c03706902dbd571efbfe1ad2d28
#
_entry.id   0ad32c03706902dbd571efbfe1ad2d28
#
_cell.length_a   1.000
_cell.length_b   1.000
_cell.length_c   1.000
_cell.angle_alpha   90.00
_cell.angle_beta   90.00
_cell.angle_gamma   90.00
#
_symmetry.space_group_name_H-M   'P 1'
#
loop_
_entity.id
_entity.type
_entity.pdbx_description
1 polymer ?
#
loop_
_entity_poly.entity_id
_entity_poly.type
_entity_poly.pdbx_seq_one_letter_code
_entity_poly.pdbx_strand_id
1 'polypeptide(L)'
;LFVGSSDVYKRQEFDMATGGAYKVTYPSCTGSMQLLLMHNGEGSFYYATEDRNACGKELRAVCGSKSVTFVTEVVTSEGWTDATTGRFDLPWTTVVGYNPDGWQAAALQWYRPFTFTCEWGNKSLQSRNIPQWLLDKDLWIRSKGVTDTVMAAINKTIDFFGEGIGVHTYYWHNYPYDTHYPDYFPAKPEFEGMISTIQKRKCHAVPYINGRLWDPAADSYTALNGASASCRKADGTLYTEIYPTSKVLNTVTCPASSLWHKIIIGLVDKIQNELHTNGVYICLLYTSPSPRDS
;
A
#
# COMPACT_ATOMS: atom_id res chain seq x y z
N LEU A 1 -13.93 0.04 10.93
CA LEU A 1 -14.05 -0.78 9.72
C LEU A 1 -12.66 -0.98 9.16
N PHE A 2 -12.19 -2.20 9.21
CA PHE A 2 -10.95 -2.56 8.57
C PHE A 2 -11.18 -2.56 7.07
N VAL A 3 -10.57 -1.64 6.36
CA VAL A 3 -10.15 -1.96 5.01
C VAL A 3 -8.91 -2.82 5.20
N GLY A 4 -9.15 -4.04 5.61
CA GLY A 4 -8.14 -5.06 5.64
C GLY A 4 -7.76 -5.35 4.20
N SER A 5 -6.48 -5.35 3.92
CA SER A 5 -5.97 -6.25 2.91
C SER A 5 -6.64 -7.61 3.10
N SER A 6 -6.85 -8.32 2.02
CA SER A 6 -7.44 -9.65 1.87
C SER A 6 -6.94 -10.77 2.81
N ASP A 7 -6.31 -10.45 3.91
CA ASP A 7 -5.65 -11.40 4.78
C ASP A 7 -6.41 -11.61 6.09
N VAL A 8 -7.56 -12.26 5.99
CA VAL A 8 -8.24 -12.91 7.12
C VAL A 8 -7.29 -13.87 7.86
N TYR A 9 -6.18 -14.24 7.24
CA TYR A 9 -5.16 -15.14 7.75
C TYR A 9 -3.99 -14.46 8.49
N LYS A 10 -3.94 -13.13 8.57
CA LYS A 10 -2.83 -12.41 9.24
C LYS A 10 -3.15 -11.90 10.65
N ARG A 11 -4.10 -12.51 11.31
CA ARG A 11 -4.12 -12.47 12.76
C ARG A 11 -2.95 -13.33 13.25
N GLN A 12 -1.80 -12.70 13.45
CA GLN A 12 -0.64 -13.40 13.99
C GLN A 12 -0.76 -13.41 15.51
N GLU A 13 -1.21 -14.52 16.04
CA GLU A 13 -0.99 -14.87 17.43
C GLU A 13 0.39 -15.53 17.52
N PHE A 14 1.29 -14.90 18.25
CA PHE A 14 2.60 -15.43 18.55
C PHE A 14 2.61 -15.92 19.99
N ASP A 15 2.91 -17.20 20.17
CA ASP A 15 3.05 -17.76 21.51
C ASP A 15 4.37 -17.33 22.14
N MET A 16 4.29 -16.40 23.07
CA MET A 16 5.44 -15.84 23.78
C MET A 16 6.11 -16.87 24.68
N ALA A 17 5.42 -17.95 25.07
CA ALA A 17 5.97 -19.01 25.92
C ALA A 17 7.05 -19.81 25.19
N THR A 18 7.07 -19.82 23.87
CA THR A 18 8.10 -20.50 23.07
C THR A 18 9.43 -19.73 22.99
N GLY A 19 9.45 -18.51 23.53
CA GLY A 19 10.62 -17.62 23.46
C GLY A 19 10.80 -16.97 22.08
N GLY A 20 11.82 -16.11 21.95
CA GLY A 20 12.13 -15.43 20.70
C GLY A 20 11.60 -14.00 20.60
N ALA A 21 11.42 -13.52 19.38
CA ALA A 21 10.94 -12.16 19.13
C ALA A 21 9.85 -12.16 18.05
N TYR A 22 8.80 -11.40 18.30
CA TYR A 22 7.79 -11.08 17.32
C TYR A 22 7.97 -9.64 16.83
N LYS A 23 7.84 -9.42 15.52
CA LYS A 23 8.00 -8.09 14.95
C LYS A 23 7.02 -7.81 13.82
N VAL A 24 6.63 -6.56 13.71
CA VAL A 24 5.83 -6.04 12.60
C VAL A 24 6.44 -4.74 12.09
N THR A 25 6.47 -4.59 10.78
CA THR A 25 6.84 -3.32 10.14
C THR A 25 5.57 -2.55 9.80
N TYR A 26 5.50 -1.30 10.22
CA TYR A 26 4.36 -0.42 9.99
C TYR A 26 4.82 0.84 9.21
N PRO A 27 4.03 1.38 8.27
CA PRO A 27 2.86 0.74 7.65
C PRO A 27 3.27 -0.30 6.61
N SER A 28 2.73 -1.49 6.69
CA SER A 28 2.98 -2.53 5.69
C SER A 28 1.95 -3.65 5.77
N CYS A 29 2.09 -4.65 4.89
CA CYS A 29 1.27 -5.86 4.95
C CYS A 29 1.51 -6.71 6.21
N THR A 30 2.62 -6.52 6.94
CA THR A 30 2.90 -7.21 8.21
C THR A 30 2.38 -6.43 9.42
N GLY A 31 2.20 -5.12 9.30
CA GLY A 31 1.67 -4.26 10.36
C GLY A 31 0.75 -3.19 9.81
N SER A 32 -0.56 -3.43 9.85
CA SER A 32 -1.58 -2.45 9.47
C SER A 32 -2.00 -1.53 10.61
N MET A 33 -1.56 -1.82 11.83
CA MET A 33 -1.82 -1.04 13.04
C MET A 33 -0.53 -0.80 13.81
N GLN A 34 -0.48 0.32 14.54
CA GLN A 34 0.70 0.73 15.31
C GLN A 34 0.62 0.23 16.75
N LEU A 35 0.24 -1.03 16.95
CA LEU A 35 0.07 -1.59 18.28
C LEU A 35 0.52 -3.04 18.36
N LEU A 36 0.96 -3.44 19.53
CA LEU A 36 1.14 -4.82 19.97
C LEU A 36 0.27 -5.06 21.20
N LEU A 37 -0.41 -6.19 21.23
CA LEU A 37 -1.24 -6.62 22.33
C LEU A 37 -0.74 -7.97 22.83
N MET A 38 -0.39 -8.03 24.10
CA MET A 38 0.00 -9.28 24.75
C MET A 38 -1.11 -9.68 25.73
N HIS A 39 -1.62 -10.89 25.60
CA HIS A 39 -2.73 -11.38 26.43
C HIS A 39 -2.46 -12.80 26.97
N ASN A 40 -3.10 -13.12 28.08
CA ASN A 40 -3.01 -14.42 28.75
C ASN A 40 -4.39 -15.09 28.97
N GLY A 41 -5.45 -14.56 28.36
CA GLY A 41 -6.82 -15.01 28.53
C GLY A 41 -7.61 -14.26 29.63
N GLU A 42 -6.93 -13.58 30.56
CA GLU A 42 -7.57 -12.82 31.65
C GLU A 42 -7.61 -11.31 31.36
N GLY A 43 -6.63 -10.82 30.65
CA GLY A 43 -6.52 -9.42 30.27
C GLY A 43 -5.48 -9.22 29.18
N SER A 44 -5.20 -7.97 28.83
CA SER A 44 -4.25 -7.65 27.79
C SER A 44 -3.36 -6.47 28.16
N PHE A 45 -2.07 -6.64 27.98
CA PHE A 45 -1.11 -5.55 27.99
C PHE A 45 -1.14 -4.88 26.60
N TYR A 46 -1.24 -3.57 26.60
CA TYR A 46 -1.32 -2.72 25.43
C TYR A 46 -0.03 -1.92 25.27
N TYR A 47 0.54 -1.96 24.09
CA TYR A 47 1.67 -1.15 23.68
C TYR A 47 1.40 -0.56 22.30
N ALA A 48 1.33 0.73 22.15
CA ALA A 48 1.04 1.39 20.89
C ALA A 48 1.82 2.68 20.71
N THR A 49 2.06 3.02 19.45
CA THR A 49 2.52 4.36 19.05
C THR A 49 1.34 5.12 18.47
N GLU A 50 1.04 6.30 19.03
CA GLU A 50 -0.07 7.14 18.56
C GLU A 50 0.47 8.18 17.57
N ASP A 51 0.95 7.70 16.45
CA ASP A 51 1.53 8.53 15.39
C ASP A 51 0.50 8.82 14.30
N ARG A 52 0.03 10.06 14.26
CA ARG A 52 -0.95 10.54 13.28
C ARG A 52 -0.40 10.66 11.86
N ASN A 53 0.91 10.68 11.70
CA ASN A 53 1.57 10.78 10.39
C ASN A 53 1.90 9.43 9.78
N ALA A 54 1.62 8.33 10.52
CA ALA A 54 1.91 6.97 10.06
C ALA A 54 3.37 6.74 9.62
N CYS A 55 4.33 7.40 10.29
CA CYS A 55 5.75 7.25 9.99
C CYS A 55 6.19 5.78 10.06
N GLY A 56 7.07 5.40 9.16
CA GLY A 56 7.62 4.05 9.11
C GLY A 56 8.34 3.67 10.40
N LYS A 57 8.01 2.49 10.94
CA LYS A 57 8.63 1.96 12.17
C LYS A 57 8.51 0.44 12.24
N GLU A 58 9.38 -0.18 13.01
CA GLU A 58 9.25 -1.59 13.39
C GLU A 58 8.85 -1.68 14.86
N LEU A 59 7.78 -2.41 15.16
CA LEU A 59 7.37 -2.73 16.51
C LEU A 59 7.78 -4.15 16.82
N ARG A 60 8.47 -4.37 17.94
CA ARG A 60 8.93 -5.69 18.38
C ARG A 60 8.50 -5.98 19.82
N ALA A 61 8.18 -7.25 20.07
CA ALA A 61 8.08 -7.83 21.40
C ALA A 61 9.15 -8.92 21.52
N VAL A 62 10.09 -8.75 22.44
CA VAL A 62 11.21 -9.66 22.66
C VAL A 62 11.01 -10.40 23.98
N CYS A 63 10.93 -11.72 23.93
CA CYS A 63 10.73 -12.56 25.08
C CYS A 63 12.04 -12.83 25.81
N GLY A 64 12.11 -12.44 27.07
CA GLY A 64 13.12 -12.92 28.02
C GLY A 64 12.57 -14.08 28.85
N SER A 65 13.37 -14.64 29.74
CA SER A 65 12.96 -15.76 30.62
C SER A 65 11.86 -15.40 31.61
N LYS A 66 11.73 -14.14 32.00
CA LYS A 66 10.75 -13.61 32.97
C LYS A 66 10.19 -12.25 32.58
N SER A 67 10.43 -11.80 31.37
CA SER A 67 10.03 -10.46 30.93
C SER A 67 9.77 -10.43 29.43
N VAL A 68 8.97 -9.46 29.02
CA VAL A 68 8.81 -9.10 27.61
C VAL A 68 9.27 -7.65 27.45
N THR A 69 10.12 -7.42 26.47
CA THR A 69 10.59 -6.07 26.12
C THR A 69 9.88 -5.62 24.86
N PHE A 70 9.17 -4.52 24.94
CA PHE A 70 8.62 -3.86 23.75
C PHE A 70 9.61 -2.85 23.19
N VAL A 71 9.81 -2.89 21.88
CA VAL A 71 10.77 -2.03 21.18
C VAL A 71 10.07 -1.38 20.02
N THR A 72 10.23 -0.06 19.89
CA THR A 72 9.92 0.66 18.65
C THR A 72 11.22 1.11 18.01
N GLU A 73 11.53 0.56 16.86
CA GLU A 73 12.64 0.98 16.02
C GLU A 73 12.13 1.96 14.96
N VAL A 74 12.76 3.11 14.86
CA VAL A 74 12.33 4.19 13.98
C VAL A 74 13.47 4.64 13.11
N VAL A 75 13.14 5.04 11.88
CA VAL A 75 14.06 5.76 11.01
C VAL A 75 13.97 7.23 11.38
N THR A 76 15.09 7.79 11.83
CA THR A 76 15.15 9.20 12.18
C THR A 76 15.22 10.06 10.93
N SER A 77 14.46 11.16 10.90
CA SER A 77 14.62 12.19 9.88
C SER A 77 15.40 13.38 10.43
N GLU A 78 16.05 14.13 9.55
CA GLU A 78 16.79 15.34 9.94
C GLU A 78 15.90 16.35 10.70
N GLY A 79 14.62 16.47 10.30
CA GLY A 79 13.67 17.38 10.95
C GLY A 79 13.30 16.99 12.39
N TRP A 80 13.68 15.80 12.86
CA TRP A 80 13.43 15.34 14.23
C TRP A 80 14.62 15.52 15.15
N THR A 81 15.77 15.93 14.61
CA THR A 81 17.01 16.05 15.37
C THR A 81 17.36 17.53 15.52
N ASP A 82 17.53 17.97 16.75
CA ASP A 82 18.18 19.26 17.05
C ASP A 82 19.69 19.03 17.13
N ALA A 83 20.39 19.37 16.06
CA ALA A 83 21.84 19.20 15.97
C ALA A 83 22.62 20.01 16.98
N THR A 84 22.04 21.07 17.53
CA THR A 84 22.73 21.97 18.52
C THR A 84 22.71 21.39 19.92
N THR A 85 21.65 20.65 20.26
CA THR A 85 21.46 20.06 21.60
C THR A 85 21.66 18.53 21.61
N GLY A 86 21.80 17.91 20.46
CA GLY A 86 21.81 16.44 20.30
C GLY A 86 20.48 15.78 20.67
N ARG A 87 19.40 16.56 20.77
CA ARG A 87 18.08 16.10 21.14
C ARG A 87 17.38 15.53 19.94
N PHE A 88 16.67 14.43 20.16
CA PHE A 88 15.80 13.78 19.21
C PHE A 88 14.40 13.62 19.82
N ASP A 89 13.40 14.24 19.21
CA ASP A 89 12.00 14.17 19.65
C ASP A 89 11.17 13.33 18.66
N LEU A 90 10.52 12.30 19.17
CA LEU A 90 9.55 11.54 18.38
C LEU A 90 8.28 12.39 18.19
N PRO A 91 7.73 12.48 16.95
CA PRO A 91 6.53 13.27 16.69
C PRO A 91 5.23 12.54 17.10
N TRP A 92 5.31 11.59 18.02
CA TRP A 92 4.15 10.85 18.55
C TRP A 92 4.37 10.43 20.01
N THR A 93 3.29 9.97 20.62
CA THR A 93 3.30 9.42 21.98
C THR A 93 3.30 7.88 21.93
N THR A 94 4.15 7.25 22.74
CA THR A 94 4.04 5.81 23.01
C THR A 94 3.17 5.60 24.24
N VAL A 95 2.12 4.78 24.09
CA VAL A 95 1.14 4.49 25.14
C VAL A 95 1.28 3.06 25.57
N VAL A 96 1.29 2.84 26.89
CA VAL A 96 1.29 1.52 27.50
C VAL A 96 0.19 1.41 28.54
N GLY A 97 -0.40 0.22 28.68
CA GLY A 97 -1.47 0.01 29.64
C GLY A 97 -1.86 -1.45 29.77
N TYR A 98 -2.71 -1.73 30.76
CA TYR A 98 -3.31 -3.05 30.93
C TYR A 98 -4.83 -2.93 30.95
N ASN A 99 -5.48 -3.71 30.08
CA ASN A 99 -6.93 -3.78 30.02
C ASN A 99 -7.41 -5.15 30.54
N PRO A 100 -8.17 -5.18 31.66
CA PRO A 100 -8.66 -6.43 32.23
C PRO A 100 -9.72 -7.13 31.36
N ASP A 101 -10.39 -6.37 30.47
CA ASP A 101 -11.44 -6.89 29.60
C ASP A 101 -10.88 -7.54 28.32
N GLY A 102 -9.55 -7.66 28.23
CA GLY A 102 -8.88 -8.37 27.15
C GLY A 102 -8.45 -7.49 25.97
N TRP A 103 -7.87 -8.13 24.97
CA TRP A 103 -7.23 -7.43 23.86
C TRP A 103 -8.23 -6.72 22.91
N GLN A 104 -9.44 -7.29 22.72
CA GLN A 104 -10.47 -6.65 21.91
C GLN A 104 -10.92 -5.33 22.55
N ALA A 105 -11.13 -5.35 23.88
CA ALA A 105 -11.49 -4.16 24.62
C ALA A 105 -10.39 -3.11 24.55
N ALA A 106 -9.12 -3.48 24.72
CA ALA A 106 -7.99 -2.58 24.59
C ALA A 106 -7.92 -1.94 23.17
N ALA A 107 -8.10 -2.72 22.12
CA ALA A 107 -8.12 -2.22 20.75
C ALA A 107 -9.30 -1.27 20.50
N LEU A 108 -10.49 -1.59 20.98
CA LEU A 108 -11.70 -0.81 20.74
C LEU A 108 -11.80 0.44 21.62
N GLN A 109 -11.37 0.36 22.88
CA GLN A 109 -11.51 1.44 23.85
C GLN A 109 -10.34 2.44 23.79
N TRP A 110 -9.13 2.01 23.39
CA TRP A 110 -7.94 2.83 23.41
C TRP A 110 -7.42 3.14 22.00
N TYR A 111 -7.14 2.12 21.17
CA TYR A 111 -6.58 2.36 19.85
C TYR A 111 -7.58 2.98 18.86
N ARG A 112 -8.81 2.50 18.85
CA ARG A 112 -9.85 3.01 17.94
C ARG A 112 -10.12 4.52 18.12
N PRO A 113 -10.25 5.08 19.34
CA PRO A 113 -10.37 6.53 19.52
C PRO A 113 -9.19 7.32 18.94
N PHE A 114 -7.97 6.81 19.10
CA PHE A 114 -6.80 7.40 18.45
C PHE A 114 -6.97 7.42 16.92
N THR A 115 -7.40 6.31 16.29
CA THR A 115 -7.56 6.27 14.83
C THR A 115 -8.55 7.31 14.31
N PHE A 116 -9.56 7.69 15.09
CA PHE A 116 -10.50 8.76 14.70
C PHE A 116 -9.85 10.16 14.70
N THR A 117 -8.71 10.32 15.32
CA THR A 117 -7.93 11.56 15.23
C THR A 117 -7.00 11.63 14.02
N CYS A 118 -6.87 10.52 13.28
CA CYS A 118 -5.99 10.38 12.13
C CYS A 118 -6.76 10.65 10.82
N GLU A 119 -6.05 11.11 9.80
CA GLU A 119 -6.65 11.37 8.49
C GLU A 119 -7.32 10.14 7.88
N TRP A 120 -6.73 8.97 8.07
CA TRP A 120 -7.29 7.70 7.54
C TRP A 120 -8.50 7.18 8.31
N GLY A 121 -8.73 7.62 9.55
CA GLY A 121 -9.82 7.13 10.40
C GLY A 121 -10.89 8.15 10.77
N ASN A 122 -10.68 9.44 10.50
CA ASN A 122 -11.57 10.52 10.96
C ASN A 122 -12.92 10.61 10.22
N LYS A 123 -13.07 9.87 9.13
CA LYS A 123 -14.29 9.83 8.32
C LYS A 123 -14.64 8.39 7.96
N SER A 124 -15.91 8.06 7.98
CA SER A 124 -16.40 6.79 7.43
C SER A 124 -16.22 6.74 5.91
N LEU A 125 -16.19 5.56 5.31
CA LEU A 125 -16.10 5.43 3.85
C LEU A 125 -17.27 6.14 3.15
N GLN A 126 -18.47 6.04 3.71
CA GLN A 126 -19.69 6.69 3.16
C GLN A 126 -19.62 8.22 3.21
N SER A 127 -18.85 8.80 4.14
CA SER A 127 -18.68 10.26 4.25
C SER A 127 -17.50 10.81 3.43
N ARG A 128 -16.74 9.92 2.77
CA ARG A 128 -15.67 10.30 1.84
C ARG A 128 -16.26 10.53 0.45
N ASN A 129 -15.60 11.34 -0.35
CA ASN A 129 -15.95 11.53 -1.74
C ASN A 129 -15.51 10.31 -2.59
N ILE A 130 -16.10 9.15 -2.29
CA ILE A 130 -15.87 7.90 -3.02
C ILE A 130 -17.05 7.69 -3.96
N PRO A 131 -16.84 7.43 -5.25
CA PRO A 131 -17.92 7.13 -6.18
C PRO A 131 -18.78 5.97 -5.69
N GLN A 132 -20.10 6.13 -5.73
CA GLN A 132 -21.04 5.12 -5.23
C GLN A 132 -20.81 3.76 -5.89
N TRP A 133 -20.53 3.74 -7.20
CA TRP A 133 -20.25 2.52 -7.92
C TRP A 133 -19.08 1.70 -7.32
N LEU A 134 -18.10 2.38 -6.69
CA LEU A 134 -16.95 1.70 -6.05
C LEU A 134 -17.33 1.13 -4.69
N LEU A 135 -18.20 1.83 -3.94
CA LEU A 135 -18.73 1.35 -2.66
C LEU A 135 -19.64 0.13 -2.84
N ASP A 136 -20.34 0.06 -3.97
CA ASP A 136 -21.28 -1.03 -4.31
C ASP A 136 -20.59 -2.25 -4.94
N LYS A 137 -19.25 -2.28 -5.00
CA LYS A 137 -18.52 -3.41 -5.57
C LYS A 137 -18.32 -4.54 -4.57
N ASP A 138 -18.98 -5.66 -4.83
CA ASP A 138 -18.82 -6.88 -4.05
C ASP A 138 -17.76 -7.82 -4.62
N LEU A 139 -17.48 -7.72 -5.92
CA LEU A 139 -16.55 -8.61 -6.61
C LEU A 139 -15.63 -7.87 -7.58
N TRP A 140 -14.34 -8.13 -7.44
CA TRP A 140 -13.31 -7.74 -8.38
C TRP A 140 -12.68 -8.96 -9.02
N ILE A 141 -12.64 -8.98 -10.36
CA ILE A 141 -11.93 -10.01 -11.10
C ILE A 141 -10.66 -9.42 -11.71
N ARG A 142 -9.61 -10.20 -11.71
CA ARG A 142 -8.33 -9.83 -12.32
C ARG A 142 -8.20 -10.48 -13.69
N SER A 143 -8.00 -9.69 -14.73
CA SER A 143 -7.62 -10.16 -16.05
C SER A 143 -6.15 -9.86 -16.36
N LYS A 144 -5.57 -10.63 -17.27
CA LYS A 144 -4.20 -10.41 -17.77
C LYS A 144 -4.22 -10.40 -19.31
N GLY A 145 -4.00 -9.20 -19.86
CA GLY A 145 -4.06 -8.97 -21.30
C GLY A 145 -5.46 -8.66 -21.81
N VAL A 146 -5.58 -8.55 -23.14
CA VAL A 146 -6.76 -8.04 -23.85
C VAL A 146 -7.21 -8.97 -24.99
N THR A 147 -6.85 -10.25 -24.93
CA THR A 147 -7.18 -11.24 -25.98
C THR A 147 -8.64 -11.65 -25.95
N ASP A 148 -9.14 -12.18 -27.06
CA ASP A 148 -10.51 -12.74 -27.16
C ASP A 148 -10.78 -13.79 -26.08
N THR A 149 -9.79 -14.63 -25.75
CA THR A 149 -9.92 -15.61 -24.67
C THR A 149 -10.14 -14.94 -23.32
N VAL A 150 -9.43 -13.85 -23.03
CA VAL A 150 -9.62 -13.07 -21.80
C VAL A 150 -11.01 -12.43 -21.78
N MET A 151 -11.46 -11.87 -22.91
CA MET A 151 -12.80 -11.30 -23.02
C MET A 151 -13.90 -12.35 -22.86
N ALA A 152 -13.73 -13.53 -23.43
CA ALA A 152 -14.67 -14.63 -23.26
C ALA A 152 -14.78 -15.06 -21.79
N ALA A 153 -13.66 -15.12 -21.07
CA ALA A 153 -13.65 -15.43 -19.64
C ALA A 153 -14.34 -14.34 -18.80
N ILE A 154 -14.07 -13.06 -19.09
CA ILE A 154 -14.74 -11.93 -18.44
C ILE A 154 -16.23 -11.99 -18.67
N ASN A 155 -16.67 -12.21 -19.92
CA ASN A 155 -18.08 -12.28 -20.26
C ASN A 155 -18.80 -13.42 -19.53
N LYS A 156 -18.21 -14.62 -19.47
CA LYS A 156 -18.75 -15.75 -18.69
C LYS A 156 -18.87 -15.40 -17.20
N THR A 157 -17.90 -14.69 -16.66
CA THR A 157 -17.95 -14.28 -15.25
C THR A 157 -19.08 -13.28 -15.01
N ILE A 158 -19.25 -12.31 -15.91
CA ILE A 158 -20.36 -11.35 -15.83
C ILE A 158 -21.71 -12.06 -16.02
N ASP A 159 -21.80 -13.06 -16.93
CA ASP A 159 -23.02 -13.85 -17.13
C ASP A 159 -23.43 -14.60 -15.86
N PHE A 160 -22.45 -15.06 -15.08
CA PHE A 160 -22.68 -15.83 -13.86
C PHE A 160 -23.02 -14.95 -12.65
N PHE A 161 -22.25 -13.87 -12.42
CA PHE A 161 -22.39 -13.03 -11.23
C PHE A 161 -23.29 -11.80 -11.47
N GLY A 162 -23.57 -11.44 -12.71
CA GLY A 162 -24.42 -10.30 -13.06
C GLY A 162 -23.64 -8.98 -13.17
N GLU A 163 -24.41 -7.89 -13.15
CA GLU A 163 -23.91 -6.52 -13.24
C GLU A 163 -23.15 -6.12 -11.96
N GLY A 164 -22.36 -5.06 -12.05
CA GLY A 164 -21.69 -4.51 -10.86
C GLY A 164 -20.32 -5.09 -10.56
N ILE A 165 -19.78 -5.98 -11.41
CA ILE A 165 -18.42 -6.51 -11.26
C ILE A 165 -17.38 -5.42 -11.60
N GLY A 166 -16.29 -5.36 -10.82
CA GLY A 166 -15.08 -4.65 -11.16
C GLY A 166 -14.11 -5.55 -11.91
N VAL A 167 -13.56 -5.07 -13.03
CA VAL A 167 -12.54 -5.77 -13.81
C VAL A 167 -11.21 -5.03 -13.69
N HIS A 168 -10.26 -5.68 -13.10
CA HIS A 168 -8.91 -5.20 -12.86
C HIS A 168 -7.96 -5.78 -13.91
N THR A 169 -7.53 -4.97 -14.89
CA THR A 169 -6.78 -5.43 -16.04
C THR A 169 -5.31 -5.16 -15.92
N TYR A 170 -4.52 -6.23 -15.91
CA TYR A 170 -3.06 -6.18 -16.06
C TYR A 170 -2.67 -6.34 -17.52
N TYR A 171 -1.46 -5.86 -17.89
CA TYR A 171 -0.87 -6.06 -19.21
C TYR A 171 -1.76 -5.54 -20.35
N TRP A 172 -2.30 -4.36 -20.15
CA TRP A 172 -3.10 -3.62 -21.12
C TRP A 172 -2.27 -2.79 -22.10
N HIS A 173 -1.03 -2.48 -21.72
CA HIS A 173 -0.08 -1.69 -22.50
C HIS A 173 0.71 -2.54 -23.50
N ASN A 174 1.33 -1.89 -24.47
CA ASN A 174 1.97 -2.57 -25.59
C ASN A 174 3.41 -3.03 -25.31
N TYR A 175 4.03 -2.53 -24.23
CA TYR A 175 5.34 -3.01 -23.79
C TYR A 175 5.26 -4.38 -23.12
N PRO A 176 6.38 -5.16 -23.07
CA PRO A 176 6.42 -6.36 -22.25
C PRO A 176 6.08 -6.07 -20.79
N TYR A 177 5.44 -7.03 -20.13
CA TYR A 177 5.01 -6.86 -18.74
C TYR A 177 6.20 -6.64 -17.80
N ASP A 178 6.05 -5.75 -16.82
CA ASP A 178 7.08 -5.32 -15.88
C ASP A 178 8.29 -4.62 -16.54
N THR A 179 8.09 -3.93 -17.65
CA THR A 179 9.10 -3.11 -18.30
C THR A 179 8.58 -1.71 -18.63
N HIS A 180 9.47 -0.76 -18.86
CA HIS A 180 9.20 0.61 -19.30
C HIS A 180 8.31 1.44 -18.36
N TYR A 181 8.15 1.05 -17.10
CA TYR A 181 7.41 1.86 -16.13
C TYR A 181 8.03 3.25 -15.97
N PRO A 182 7.24 4.34 -15.91
CA PRO A 182 5.77 4.44 -16.01
C PRO A 182 5.26 4.70 -17.44
N ASP A 183 6.02 4.44 -18.48
CA ASP A 183 5.69 4.71 -19.88
C ASP A 183 4.72 3.62 -20.39
N TYR A 184 3.46 3.67 -19.96
CA TYR A 184 2.45 2.66 -20.30
C TYR A 184 1.85 2.78 -21.70
N PHE A 185 1.98 3.93 -22.33
CA PHE A 185 1.44 4.15 -23.66
C PHE A 185 2.44 3.81 -24.76
N PRO A 186 1.97 3.31 -25.92
CA PRO A 186 0.57 3.12 -26.27
C PRO A 186 -0.08 1.92 -25.58
N ALA A 187 -1.39 2.02 -25.36
CA ALA A 187 -2.23 0.87 -24.97
C ALA A 187 -2.28 -0.15 -26.12
N LYS A 188 -2.63 -1.41 -25.81
CA LYS A 188 -2.95 -2.40 -26.85
C LYS A 188 -4.17 -1.96 -27.62
N PRO A 189 -4.21 -2.16 -28.96
CA PRO A 189 -5.29 -1.66 -29.79
C PRO A 189 -6.69 -2.15 -29.34
N GLU A 190 -6.77 -3.37 -28.83
CA GLU A 190 -8.04 -3.99 -28.41
C GLU A 190 -8.52 -3.50 -27.02
N PHE A 191 -7.70 -2.77 -26.29
CA PHE A 191 -8.00 -2.45 -24.89
C PHE A 191 -9.20 -1.51 -24.74
N GLU A 192 -9.32 -0.50 -25.59
CA GLU A 192 -10.47 0.43 -25.58
C GLU A 192 -11.79 -0.30 -25.86
N GLY A 193 -11.79 -1.23 -26.85
CA GLY A 193 -12.93 -2.08 -27.14
C GLY A 193 -13.32 -2.98 -25.96
N MET A 194 -12.34 -3.51 -25.25
CA MET A 194 -12.55 -4.28 -24.03
C MET A 194 -13.21 -3.43 -22.94
N ILE A 195 -12.71 -2.22 -22.67
CA ILE A 195 -13.31 -1.31 -21.69
C ILE A 195 -14.76 -1.01 -22.05
N SER A 196 -15.02 -0.62 -23.29
CA SER A 196 -16.37 -0.33 -23.78
C SER A 196 -17.32 -1.51 -23.59
N THR A 197 -16.86 -2.74 -23.89
CA THR A 197 -17.65 -3.97 -23.72
C THR A 197 -18.01 -4.22 -22.25
N ILE A 198 -17.06 -4.05 -21.33
CA ILE A 198 -17.27 -4.20 -19.90
C ILE A 198 -18.28 -3.17 -19.40
N GLN A 199 -18.12 -1.90 -19.81
CA GLN A 199 -19.00 -0.80 -19.36
C GLN A 199 -20.42 -0.92 -19.90
N LYS A 200 -20.62 -1.38 -21.14
CA LYS A 200 -21.96 -1.66 -21.71
C LYS A 200 -22.73 -2.70 -20.90
N ARG A 201 -22.02 -3.54 -20.16
CA ARG A 201 -22.61 -4.52 -19.24
C ARG A 201 -22.73 -4.00 -17.81
N LYS A 202 -22.68 -2.68 -17.61
CA LYS A 202 -22.75 -2.00 -16.31
C LYS A 202 -21.69 -2.49 -15.29
N CYS A 203 -20.58 -3.00 -15.80
CA CYS A 203 -19.40 -3.36 -15.05
C CYS A 203 -18.35 -2.25 -15.17
N HIS A 204 -17.33 -2.29 -14.33
CA HIS A 204 -16.34 -1.22 -14.25
C HIS A 204 -14.94 -1.76 -14.55
N ALA A 205 -14.20 -1.04 -15.41
CA ALA A 205 -12.84 -1.40 -15.80
C ALA A 205 -11.82 -0.46 -15.18
N VAL A 206 -10.82 -1.04 -14.48
CA VAL A 206 -9.70 -0.32 -13.88
C VAL A 206 -8.38 -0.99 -14.27
N PRO A 207 -7.57 -0.34 -15.11
CA PRO A 207 -6.26 -0.85 -15.45
C PRO A 207 -5.27 -0.74 -14.29
N TYR A 208 -4.31 -1.66 -14.29
CA TYR A 208 -3.17 -1.67 -13.38
C TYR A 208 -2.09 -0.68 -13.82
N ILE A 209 -1.55 0.07 -12.88
CA ILE A 209 -0.26 0.73 -13.01
C ILE A 209 0.61 0.46 -11.79
N ASN A 210 1.93 0.54 -11.98
CA ASN A 210 2.90 0.51 -10.90
C ASN A 210 3.11 1.93 -10.36
N GLY A 211 2.92 2.14 -9.08
CA GLY A 211 3.06 3.46 -8.43
C GLY A 211 4.42 3.71 -7.80
N ARG A 212 5.40 2.81 -8.01
CA ARG A 212 6.66 2.84 -7.25
C ARG A 212 7.92 2.71 -8.10
N LEU A 213 7.85 2.01 -9.21
CA LEU A 213 9.03 1.64 -9.96
C LEU A 213 9.20 2.48 -11.22
N TRP A 214 10.45 2.84 -11.52
CA TRP A 214 10.84 3.49 -12.75
C TRP A 214 11.91 2.66 -13.45
N ASP A 215 11.61 2.25 -14.67
CA ASP A 215 12.55 1.52 -15.52
C ASP A 215 13.57 2.48 -16.09
N PRO A 216 14.87 2.28 -15.85
CA PRO A 216 15.91 3.12 -16.47
C PRO A 216 15.94 3.09 -18.00
N ALA A 217 15.34 2.07 -18.64
CA ALA A 217 15.20 1.97 -20.08
C ALA A 217 13.97 2.72 -20.64
N ALA A 218 13.09 3.24 -19.78
CA ALA A 218 11.97 4.07 -20.21
C ALA A 218 12.46 5.43 -20.73
N ASP A 219 11.88 5.93 -21.82
CA ASP A 219 12.26 7.23 -22.41
C ASP A 219 12.11 8.35 -21.39
N SER A 220 11.04 8.30 -20.59
CA SER A 220 10.77 9.27 -19.52
C SER A 220 11.88 9.31 -18.47
N TYR A 221 12.56 8.21 -18.19
CA TYR A 221 13.61 8.17 -17.18
C TYR A 221 14.76 9.09 -17.51
N THR A 222 15.25 9.00 -18.74
CA THR A 222 16.34 9.87 -19.23
C THR A 222 15.87 11.30 -19.43
N ALA A 223 14.70 11.49 -20.08
CA ALA A 223 14.17 12.80 -20.41
C ALA A 223 13.86 13.66 -19.17
N LEU A 224 13.44 13.04 -18.06
CA LEU A 224 13.02 13.74 -16.84
C LEU A 224 14.01 13.58 -15.68
N ASN A 225 15.19 13.02 -15.92
CA ASN A 225 16.18 12.73 -14.86
C ASN A 225 15.57 11.89 -13.72
N GLY A 226 15.07 10.71 -14.05
CA GLY A 226 14.39 9.82 -13.11
C GLY A 226 15.20 9.46 -11.86
N ALA A 227 16.53 9.48 -11.97
CA ALA A 227 17.43 9.29 -10.84
C ALA A 227 17.23 10.33 -9.73
N SER A 228 16.76 11.54 -10.06
CA SER A 228 16.47 12.59 -9.06
C SER A 228 15.23 12.32 -8.22
N ALA A 229 14.31 11.51 -8.73
CA ALA A 229 13.10 11.09 -8.04
C ALA A 229 13.25 9.72 -7.36
N SER A 230 14.42 9.07 -7.47
CA SER A 230 14.65 7.73 -6.96
C SER A 230 15.19 7.74 -5.54
N CYS A 231 14.77 6.76 -4.75
CA CYS A 231 15.30 6.52 -3.41
C CYS A 231 16.77 6.12 -3.47
N ARG A 232 17.51 6.44 -2.41
CA ARG A 232 18.93 6.13 -2.29
C ARG A 232 19.22 5.33 -1.03
N LYS A 233 20.21 4.47 -1.12
CA LYS A 233 20.77 3.77 0.03
C LYS A 233 21.68 4.72 0.83
N ALA A 234 22.08 4.29 2.02
CA ALA A 234 22.98 5.05 2.89
C ALA A 234 24.34 5.40 2.24
N ASP A 235 24.78 4.61 1.25
CA ASP A 235 26.01 4.85 0.48
C ASP A 235 25.81 5.81 -0.71
N GLY A 236 24.59 6.35 -0.88
CA GLY A 236 24.22 7.25 -1.97
C GLY A 236 23.87 6.56 -3.29
N THR A 237 24.00 5.25 -3.39
CA THR A 237 23.57 4.50 -4.58
C THR A 237 22.05 4.41 -4.67
N LEU A 238 21.52 4.25 -5.89
CA LEU A 238 20.08 4.12 -6.10
C LEU A 238 19.56 2.83 -5.48
N TYR A 239 18.38 2.94 -4.83
CA TYR A 239 17.65 1.75 -4.42
C TYR A 239 16.96 1.15 -5.64
N THR A 240 17.13 -0.16 -5.84
CA THR A 240 16.65 -0.87 -7.02
C THR A 240 15.94 -2.15 -6.64
N GLU A 241 14.96 -2.53 -7.46
CA GLU A 241 14.24 -3.80 -7.35
C GLU A 241 14.22 -4.52 -8.70
N ILE A 242 14.26 -5.84 -8.64
CA ILE A 242 14.19 -6.70 -9.81
C ILE A 242 13.04 -7.70 -9.64
N TYR A 243 12.19 -7.81 -10.66
CA TYR A 243 11.20 -8.86 -10.70
C TYR A 243 11.66 -10.06 -11.55
N PRO A 244 11.40 -11.29 -11.10
CA PRO A 244 11.88 -12.49 -11.79
C PRO A 244 11.40 -12.62 -13.23
N THR A 245 10.21 -12.05 -13.53
CA THR A 245 9.58 -12.15 -14.85
C THR A 245 10.29 -11.30 -15.90
N SER A 246 10.49 -10.02 -15.62
CA SER A 246 11.10 -9.07 -16.56
C SER A 246 12.63 -9.05 -16.48
N LYS A 247 13.17 -9.33 -15.28
CA LYS A 247 14.59 -9.17 -14.93
C LYS A 247 15.11 -7.73 -15.11
N VAL A 248 14.22 -6.77 -15.22
CA VAL A 248 14.57 -5.34 -15.28
C VAL A 248 14.96 -4.88 -13.89
N LEU A 249 16.08 -4.18 -13.81
CA LEU A 249 16.54 -3.53 -12.60
C LEU A 249 15.90 -2.15 -12.50
N ASN A 250 14.69 -2.11 -11.94
CA ASN A 250 13.96 -0.86 -11.78
C ASN A 250 14.52 -0.03 -10.62
N THR A 251 14.54 1.28 -10.77
CA THR A 251 14.77 2.18 -9.63
C THR A 251 13.49 2.35 -8.83
N VAL A 252 13.61 2.43 -7.51
CA VAL A 252 12.49 2.69 -6.61
C VAL A 252 12.33 4.19 -6.45
N THR A 253 11.15 4.71 -6.78
CA THR A 253 10.86 6.14 -6.68
C THR A 253 10.52 6.57 -5.25
N CYS A 254 10.88 7.77 -4.90
CA CYS A 254 10.51 8.37 -3.62
C CYS A 254 9.03 8.83 -3.69
N PRO A 255 8.15 8.35 -2.81
CA PRO A 255 6.74 8.75 -2.80
C PRO A 255 6.55 10.23 -2.40
N ALA A 256 7.56 10.89 -1.83
CA ALA A 256 7.54 12.32 -1.55
C ALA A 256 8.04 13.18 -2.73
N SER A 257 8.53 12.57 -3.81
CA SER A 257 9.03 13.29 -4.98
C SER A 257 7.91 14.01 -5.73
N SER A 258 8.00 15.32 -5.83
CA SER A 258 7.06 16.12 -6.63
C SER A 258 7.09 15.78 -8.12
N LEU A 259 8.24 15.35 -8.63
CA LEU A 259 8.37 14.85 -10.00
C LEU A 259 7.56 13.57 -10.19
N TRP A 260 7.71 12.61 -9.26
CA TRP A 260 6.96 11.36 -9.33
C TRP A 260 5.44 11.57 -9.21
N HIS A 261 5.01 12.47 -8.32
CA HIS A 261 3.59 12.84 -8.21
C HIS A 261 3.03 13.37 -9.55
N LYS A 262 3.77 14.28 -10.21
CA LYS A 262 3.34 14.83 -11.51
C LYS A 262 3.21 13.74 -12.58
N ILE A 263 4.14 12.80 -12.61
CA ILE A 263 4.12 11.68 -13.56
C ILE A 263 2.90 10.78 -13.32
N ILE A 264 2.68 10.36 -12.08
CA ILE A 264 1.55 9.47 -11.77
C ILE A 264 0.20 10.18 -11.99
N ILE A 265 0.05 11.44 -11.59
CA ILE A 265 -1.16 12.22 -11.86
C ILE A 265 -1.40 12.35 -13.37
N GLY A 266 -0.39 12.75 -14.14
CA GLY A 266 -0.51 12.86 -15.59
C GLY A 266 -0.82 11.52 -16.27
N LEU A 267 -0.27 10.42 -15.77
CA LEU A 267 -0.58 9.08 -16.28
C LEU A 267 -2.04 8.69 -15.97
N VAL A 268 -2.51 8.96 -14.77
CA VAL A 268 -3.92 8.69 -14.39
C VAL A 268 -4.87 9.51 -15.25
N ASP A 269 -4.60 10.81 -15.42
CA ASP A 269 -5.39 11.69 -16.27
C ASP A 269 -5.45 11.17 -17.72
N LYS A 270 -4.30 10.76 -18.25
CA LYS A 270 -4.22 10.22 -19.61
C LYS A 270 -5.02 8.92 -19.76
N ILE A 271 -4.90 8.00 -18.81
CA ILE A 271 -5.65 6.73 -18.81
C ILE A 271 -7.16 6.99 -18.75
N GLN A 272 -7.61 7.90 -17.90
CA GLN A 272 -9.04 8.19 -17.78
C GLN A 272 -9.61 8.93 -18.98
N ASN A 273 -8.88 9.91 -19.53
CA ASN A 273 -9.37 10.76 -20.62
C ASN A 273 -9.24 10.12 -22.00
N GLU A 274 -8.17 9.35 -22.26
CA GLU A 274 -7.94 8.72 -23.56
C GLU A 274 -8.54 7.31 -23.66
N LEU A 275 -8.57 6.55 -22.57
CA LEU A 275 -9.08 5.18 -22.53
C LEU A 275 -10.44 5.05 -21.88
N HIS A 276 -11.01 6.15 -21.36
CA HIS A 276 -12.34 6.22 -20.76
C HIS A 276 -12.60 5.20 -19.67
N THR A 277 -11.56 4.90 -18.86
CA THR A 277 -11.66 3.94 -17.75
C THR A 277 -12.46 4.50 -16.57
N ASN A 278 -13.00 3.62 -15.73
CA ASN A 278 -13.74 4.03 -14.53
C ASN A 278 -12.83 4.47 -13.37
N GLY A 279 -11.56 4.15 -13.46
CA GLY A 279 -10.54 4.46 -12.47
C GLY A 279 -9.22 3.79 -12.84
N VAL A 280 -8.25 3.86 -11.95
CA VAL A 280 -6.93 3.24 -12.12
C VAL A 280 -6.55 2.52 -10.82
N TYR A 281 -6.03 1.30 -10.92
CA TYR A 281 -5.45 0.60 -9.79
C TYR A 281 -3.95 0.89 -9.72
N ILE A 282 -3.54 1.60 -8.69
CA ILE A 282 -2.14 1.95 -8.46
C ILE A 282 -1.55 0.96 -7.45
N CYS A 283 -0.63 0.13 -7.91
CA CYS A 283 0.03 -0.90 -7.10
C CYS A 283 1.28 -0.36 -6.39
N LEU A 284 1.69 -1.05 -5.32
CA LEU A 284 2.95 -0.83 -4.59
C LEU A 284 3.09 0.53 -3.85
N LEU A 285 2.03 1.32 -3.70
CA LEU A 285 2.07 2.55 -2.92
C LEU A 285 2.29 2.31 -1.42
N TYR A 286 1.89 1.13 -0.92
CA TYR A 286 1.96 0.77 0.50
C TYR A 286 3.35 0.30 0.97
N THR A 287 4.26 0.08 0.05
CA THR A 287 5.62 -0.40 0.34
C THR A 287 6.65 0.69 0.09
N SER A 288 6.36 1.89 0.59
CA SER A 288 7.34 2.98 0.52
C SER A 288 8.60 2.59 1.30
N PRO A 289 9.79 2.75 0.70
CA PRO A 289 11.03 2.67 1.45
C PRO A 289 11.04 3.72 2.58
N SER A 290 11.84 3.46 3.58
CA SER A 290 12.09 4.41 4.66
C SER A 290 12.55 5.77 4.12
N PRO A 291 12.28 6.90 4.81
CA PRO A 291 12.80 8.22 4.45
C PRO A 291 14.33 8.29 4.30
N ARG A 292 15.07 7.30 4.81
CA ARG A 292 16.50 7.17 4.58
C ARG A 292 16.84 6.53 3.24
N ASP A 293 15.87 5.88 2.61
CA ASP A 293 16.02 5.28 1.30
C ASP A 293 15.64 6.30 0.20
N SER A 294 15.31 7.54 0.59
CA SER A 294 14.94 8.65 -0.29
C SER A 294 15.97 9.77 -0.27
#